data_a9eb15641f7ee0a30b7020eccf9b98a9
#
_entry.id   a9eb15641f7ee0a30b7020eccf9b98a9
#
_cell.length_a   1.000
_cell.length_b   1.000
_cell.length_c   1.000
_cell.angle_alpha   90.00
_cell.angle_beta   90.00
_cell.angle_gamma   90.00
#
_symmetry.space_group_name_H-M   'P 1'
#
loop_
_entity.id
_entity.type
_entity.pdbx_description
1 polymer ?
#
loop_
_entity_poly.entity_id
_entity_poly.type
_entity_poly.pdbx_seq_one_letter_code
_entity_poly.pdbx_strand_id
1 'polypeptide(L)'
;MLEGLYKRRKTSRFDVLFYIVAGIFIVLALRLFMLQILAGGYYQAKAEGNRLRMVPMTAARGVMYDRNGQILVGSRPAYTISIMPTGKALDDGEVAKLAALLKMKPEDITKKVNDHKYGYEPIRIANDISMDVVTTIEEHRHELPGVTIDVEPLRYYPYETMASQLFGYVGEVSEEELEELKQQDPNTLVSGGTILGRSGLEKLYDSILRGTDGGKQVEVDATGRPVAEVDRKHTVPGANIHLTIDVNLQKAAEEAVKNQLNQLRAQGIPAQGAAVVAMDPNTGAILAMVSAPEFNPNWFSKGITTAQWNQLNNDKNHPFDNKVISGEYPPGSPFKIITGTAALDLKKVTPEEMIFDSGKHWLIDKRNAEGEALGWLNFNRALAKSDNVYFYEMGNRVGIENLDKYAAYFGIGEKTDINLPGEASGIMASPEYKRKVYDEDWYLGETFDAAI
;
A
#
# COMPACT_ATOMS: atom_id res chain seq x y z
N MET A 1 -29.18 -101.63 -24.61
CA MET A 1 -30.53 -101.05 -24.61
C MET A 1 -30.69 -100.23 -23.34
N LEU A 2 -30.34 -98.95 -23.39
CA LEU A 2 -30.57 -97.97 -22.35
C LEU A 2 -30.62 -96.55 -23.05
N GLU A 3 -31.81 -96.20 -23.47
CA GLU A 3 -32.09 -94.85 -23.89
C GLU A 3 -32.26 -93.98 -22.61
N GLY A 4 -31.38 -93.05 -22.39
CA GLY A 4 -31.44 -92.08 -21.36
C GLY A 4 -32.12 -90.86 -21.84
N LEU A 5 -33.33 -90.63 -21.34
CA LEU A 5 -34.18 -89.44 -21.53
C LEU A 5 -33.51 -88.13 -21.13
N TYR A 6 -33.08 -87.36 -22.07
CA TYR A 6 -32.74 -85.96 -21.84
C TYR A 6 -34.03 -85.17 -21.85
N LYS A 7 -34.64 -84.95 -20.66
CA LYS A 7 -35.77 -83.96 -20.50
C LYS A 7 -35.23 -82.58 -20.65
N ARG A 8 -35.44 -81.93 -21.82
CA ARG A 8 -35.25 -80.51 -21.95
C ARG A 8 -36.22 -79.81 -21.00
N ARG A 9 -35.70 -79.24 -19.89
CA ARG A 9 -36.45 -78.35 -19.03
C ARG A 9 -36.84 -77.11 -19.88
N LYS A 10 -38.13 -76.94 -20.18
CA LYS A 10 -38.66 -75.67 -20.71
C LYS A 10 -38.44 -74.62 -19.64
N THR A 11 -37.58 -73.65 -19.90
CA THR A 11 -37.38 -72.50 -19.02
C THR A 11 -38.69 -71.81 -18.79
N SER A 12 -39.17 -71.77 -17.55
CA SER A 12 -40.37 -71.11 -17.15
C SER A 12 -40.17 -69.58 -17.27
N ARG A 13 -41.22 -68.82 -17.52
CA ARG A 13 -41.14 -67.37 -17.55
C ARG A 13 -40.60 -66.80 -16.23
N PHE A 14 -40.79 -67.56 -15.14
CA PHE A 14 -40.25 -67.23 -13.81
C PHE A 14 -38.70 -67.45 -13.77
N ASP A 15 -38.17 -68.47 -14.42
CA ASP A 15 -36.70 -68.69 -14.50
C ASP A 15 -36.04 -67.52 -15.23
N VAL A 16 -36.61 -67.06 -16.32
CA VAL A 16 -36.12 -65.94 -17.10
C VAL A 16 -36.15 -64.63 -16.25
N LEU A 17 -37.26 -64.40 -15.56
CA LEU A 17 -37.36 -63.25 -14.66
C LEU A 17 -36.34 -63.32 -13.52
N PHE A 18 -36.19 -64.51 -12.92
CA PHE A 18 -35.19 -64.72 -11.87
C PHE A 18 -33.76 -64.40 -12.34
N TYR A 19 -33.36 -64.85 -13.54
CA TYR A 19 -32.01 -64.56 -14.08
C TYR A 19 -31.83 -63.07 -14.43
N ILE A 20 -32.89 -62.38 -14.88
CA ILE A 20 -32.84 -60.94 -15.12
C ILE A 20 -32.65 -60.18 -13.77
N VAL A 21 -33.44 -60.50 -12.76
CA VAL A 21 -33.32 -59.88 -11.44
C VAL A 21 -31.95 -60.19 -10.81
N ALA A 22 -31.49 -61.47 -10.87
CA ALA A 22 -30.18 -61.84 -10.38
C ALA A 22 -29.06 -61.10 -11.12
N GLY A 23 -29.13 -60.94 -12.44
CA GLY A 23 -28.22 -60.13 -13.24
C GLY A 23 -28.15 -58.66 -12.81
N ILE A 24 -29.33 -58.07 -12.55
CA ILE A 24 -29.38 -56.68 -12.06
C ILE A 24 -28.71 -56.59 -10.67
N PHE A 25 -29.01 -57.51 -9.75
CA PHE A 25 -28.36 -57.53 -8.43
C PHE A 25 -26.83 -57.74 -8.51
N ILE A 26 -26.35 -58.58 -9.41
CA ILE A 26 -24.91 -58.75 -9.61
C ILE A 26 -24.25 -57.44 -10.12
N VAL A 27 -24.88 -56.77 -11.07
CA VAL A 27 -24.40 -55.45 -11.56
C VAL A 27 -24.36 -54.42 -10.46
N LEU A 28 -25.42 -54.36 -9.65
CA LEU A 28 -25.50 -53.46 -8.47
C LEU A 28 -24.43 -53.81 -7.42
N ALA A 29 -24.23 -55.09 -7.13
CA ALA A 29 -23.20 -55.55 -6.18
C ALA A 29 -21.79 -55.21 -6.68
N LEU A 30 -21.50 -55.46 -7.97
CA LEU A 30 -20.24 -55.07 -8.58
C LEU A 30 -20.02 -53.56 -8.54
N ARG A 31 -21.06 -52.77 -8.84
CA ARG A 31 -20.97 -51.31 -8.74
C ARG A 31 -20.74 -50.83 -7.30
N LEU A 32 -21.42 -51.48 -6.33
CA LEU A 32 -21.21 -51.17 -4.92
C LEU A 32 -19.78 -51.52 -4.47
N PHE A 33 -19.27 -52.68 -4.88
CA PHE A 33 -17.91 -53.09 -4.63
C PHE A 33 -16.89 -52.10 -5.21
N MET A 34 -17.07 -51.65 -6.47
CA MET A 34 -16.23 -50.64 -7.07
C MET A 34 -16.26 -49.32 -6.27
N LEU A 35 -17.44 -48.85 -5.89
CA LEU A 35 -17.59 -47.58 -5.18
C LEU A 35 -17.04 -47.63 -3.74
N GLN A 36 -17.27 -48.77 -3.02
CA GLN A 36 -16.91 -48.84 -1.60
C GLN A 36 -15.49 -49.40 -1.36
N ILE A 37 -15.01 -50.31 -2.20
CA ILE A 37 -13.72 -50.97 -1.97
C ILE A 37 -12.63 -50.39 -2.88
N LEU A 38 -12.84 -50.37 -4.21
CA LEU A 38 -11.82 -49.92 -5.15
C LEU A 38 -11.67 -48.38 -5.21
N ALA A 39 -12.77 -47.66 -5.16
CA ALA A 39 -12.81 -46.20 -5.17
C ALA A 39 -13.14 -45.60 -3.81
N GLY A 40 -13.25 -46.40 -2.76
CA GLY A 40 -13.65 -45.95 -1.40
C GLY A 40 -12.78 -44.85 -0.85
N GLY A 41 -11.45 -44.97 -0.94
CA GLY A 41 -10.53 -43.90 -0.50
C GLY A 41 -10.68 -42.59 -1.26
N TYR A 42 -10.93 -42.65 -2.56
CA TYR A 42 -11.18 -41.46 -3.35
C TYR A 42 -12.48 -40.73 -2.92
N TYR A 43 -13.59 -41.49 -2.75
CA TYR A 43 -14.85 -40.91 -2.33
C TYR A 43 -14.83 -40.45 -0.88
N GLN A 44 -14.08 -41.14 0.00
CA GLN A 44 -13.88 -40.70 1.38
C GLN A 44 -13.09 -39.39 1.42
N ALA A 45 -11.99 -39.24 0.71
CA ALA A 45 -11.23 -38.00 0.62
C ALA A 45 -12.07 -36.86 0.04
N LYS A 46 -12.91 -37.16 -0.95
CA LYS A 46 -13.84 -36.16 -1.52
C LYS A 46 -14.94 -35.76 -0.54
N ALA A 47 -15.45 -36.71 0.25
CA ALA A 47 -16.44 -36.43 1.29
C ALA A 47 -15.83 -35.61 2.44
N GLU A 48 -14.60 -35.95 2.87
CA GLU A 48 -13.85 -35.15 3.86
C GLU A 48 -13.56 -33.74 3.34
N GLY A 49 -13.12 -33.59 2.10
CA GLY A 49 -12.90 -32.29 1.47
C GLY A 49 -14.17 -31.44 1.33
N ASN A 50 -15.36 -32.06 1.24
CA ASN A 50 -16.63 -31.35 1.26
C ASN A 50 -17.10 -30.99 2.67
N ARG A 51 -16.72 -31.77 3.68
CA ARG A 51 -17.10 -31.59 5.08
C ARG A 51 -16.19 -30.63 5.82
N LEU A 52 -14.89 -30.67 5.50
CA LEU A 52 -13.88 -29.84 6.16
C LEU A 52 -13.54 -28.63 5.27
N ARG A 53 -13.62 -27.45 5.85
CA ARG A 53 -13.22 -26.19 5.18
C ARG A 53 -12.16 -25.49 5.98
N MET A 54 -11.19 -24.90 5.27
CA MET A 54 -10.21 -24.01 5.86
C MET A 54 -10.74 -22.58 5.80
N VAL A 55 -11.01 -21.97 6.97
CA VAL A 55 -11.36 -20.55 7.11
C VAL A 55 -10.06 -19.81 7.44
N PRO A 56 -9.58 -18.92 6.56
CA PRO A 56 -8.36 -18.18 6.80
C PRO A 56 -8.49 -17.27 8.03
N MET A 57 -7.39 -17.15 8.77
CA MET A 57 -7.26 -16.24 9.91
C MET A 57 -6.15 -15.25 9.61
N THR A 58 -6.47 -13.97 9.56
CA THR A 58 -5.51 -12.90 9.27
C THR A 58 -4.55 -12.71 10.45
N ALA A 59 -3.25 -12.69 10.15
CA ALA A 59 -2.21 -12.35 11.12
C ALA A 59 -2.25 -10.85 11.48
N ALA A 60 -1.95 -10.52 12.74
CA ALA A 60 -1.75 -9.14 13.12
C ALA A 60 -0.47 -8.60 12.46
N ARG A 61 -0.56 -7.46 11.77
CA ARG A 61 0.61 -6.79 11.19
C ARG A 61 1.51 -6.23 12.29
N GLY A 62 2.82 -6.28 12.08
CA GLY A 62 3.82 -5.72 12.98
C GLY A 62 3.58 -4.24 13.28
N VAL A 63 3.99 -3.82 14.46
CA VAL A 63 3.84 -2.45 14.94
C VAL A 63 5.00 -1.58 14.45
N MET A 64 4.70 -0.35 14.07
CA MET A 64 5.72 0.67 13.81
C MET A 64 5.83 1.58 15.04
N TYR A 65 7.03 1.65 15.60
CA TYR A 65 7.35 2.51 16.76
C TYR A 65 8.17 3.71 16.31
N ASP A 66 8.02 4.81 17.03
CA ASP A 66 8.98 5.92 16.95
C ASP A 66 10.31 5.56 17.62
N ARG A 67 11.29 6.46 17.58
CA ARG A 67 12.60 6.28 18.21
C ARG A 67 12.53 6.11 19.74
N ASN A 68 11.45 6.52 20.37
CA ASN A 68 11.22 6.49 21.82
C ASN A 68 10.32 5.31 22.24
N GLY A 69 9.89 4.46 21.30
CA GLY A 69 9.02 3.31 21.55
C GLY A 69 7.52 3.66 21.59
N GLN A 70 7.11 4.85 21.12
CA GLN A 70 5.70 5.19 20.99
C GLN A 70 5.12 4.55 19.74
N ILE A 71 3.90 4.03 19.81
CA ILE A 71 3.21 3.38 18.68
C ILE A 71 2.78 4.45 17.70
N LEU A 72 3.34 4.39 16.49
CA LEU A 72 2.95 5.23 15.34
C LEU A 72 1.87 4.56 14.48
N VAL A 73 2.02 3.27 14.24
CA VAL A 73 1.05 2.46 13.49
C VAL A 73 0.95 1.09 14.16
N GLY A 74 -0.26 0.63 14.44
CA GLY A 74 -0.50 -0.65 15.11
C GLY A 74 -1.65 -1.43 14.46
N SER A 75 -2.09 -2.48 15.17
CA SER A 75 -3.30 -3.22 14.83
C SER A 75 -4.17 -3.30 16.09
N ARG A 76 -5.48 -3.17 15.92
CA ARG A 76 -6.45 -3.37 17.00
C ARG A 76 -7.49 -4.40 16.61
N PRO A 77 -8.09 -5.12 17.56
CA PRO A 77 -9.19 -6.01 17.25
C PRO A 77 -10.39 -5.18 16.75
N ALA A 78 -11.07 -5.68 15.72
CA ALA A 78 -12.29 -5.10 15.17
C ALA A 78 -13.25 -6.21 14.75
N TYR A 79 -14.54 -5.96 14.91
CA TYR A 79 -15.58 -6.88 14.44
C TYR A 79 -15.73 -6.74 12.93
N THR A 80 -15.67 -7.86 12.24
CA THR A 80 -15.84 -7.99 10.80
C THR A 80 -17.08 -8.81 10.50
N ILE A 81 -17.92 -8.31 9.62
CA ILE A 81 -19.10 -9.03 9.09
C ILE A 81 -18.72 -9.63 7.76
N SER A 82 -18.87 -10.95 7.66
CA SER A 82 -18.62 -11.71 6.43
C SER A 82 -19.83 -12.54 6.05
N ILE A 83 -19.95 -12.85 4.76
CA ILE A 83 -20.96 -13.76 4.24
C ILE A 83 -20.26 -15.03 3.78
N MET A 84 -20.65 -16.18 4.33
CA MET A 84 -20.21 -17.49 3.86
C MET A 84 -20.95 -17.85 2.58
N PRO A 85 -20.25 -18.15 1.47
CA PRO A 85 -20.91 -18.61 0.25
C PRO A 85 -21.48 -20.01 0.47
N THR A 86 -22.77 -20.10 0.75
CA THR A 86 -23.48 -21.36 1.06
C THR A 86 -24.03 -22.07 -0.19
N GLY A 87 -23.65 -21.58 -1.38
CA GLY A 87 -24.24 -22.07 -2.64
C GLY A 87 -25.64 -21.56 -2.93
N LYS A 88 -26.31 -20.94 -1.97
CA LYS A 88 -27.56 -20.21 -2.14
C LYS A 88 -27.25 -18.71 -2.04
N ALA A 89 -27.59 -17.94 -3.04
CA ALA A 89 -27.49 -16.48 -2.95
C ALA A 89 -28.39 -15.99 -1.80
N LEU A 90 -27.92 -14.92 -1.10
CA LEU A 90 -28.81 -14.20 -0.19
C LEU A 90 -30.02 -13.70 -0.98
N ASP A 91 -31.20 -13.80 -0.39
CA ASP A 91 -32.37 -13.20 -1.00
C ASP A 91 -32.36 -11.67 -0.85
N ASP A 92 -33.16 -10.97 -1.66
CA ASP A 92 -33.20 -9.51 -1.63
C ASP A 92 -33.63 -8.96 -0.27
N GLY A 93 -34.42 -9.72 0.49
CA GLY A 93 -34.84 -9.34 1.83
C GLY A 93 -33.71 -9.44 2.86
N GLU A 94 -32.89 -10.49 2.78
CA GLU A 94 -31.69 -10.68 3.63
C GLU A 94 -30.67 -9.59 3.35
N VAL A 95 -30.44 -9.29 2.07
CA VAL A 95 -29.53 -8.19 1.65
C VAL A 95 -30.04 -6.84 2.15
N ALA A 96 -31.35 -6.56 2.02
CA ALA A 96 -31.93 -5.29 2.47
C ALA A 96 -31.82 -5.11 3.99
N LYS A 97 -32.08 -6.19 4.78
CA LYS A 97 -31.91 -6.16 6.24
C LYS A 97 -30.47 -5.89 6.66
N LEU A 98 -29.51 -6.64 6.08
CA LEU A 98 -28.08 -6.46 6.36
C LEU A 98 -27.62 -5.04 5.97
N ALA A 99 -28.05 -4.55 4.81
CA ALA A 99 -27.75 -3.21 4.34
C ALA A 99 -28.26 -2.11 5.30
N ALA A 100 -29.47 -2.27 5.82
CA ALA A 100 -30.05 -1.34 6.79
C ALA A 100 -29.24 -1.32 8.09
N LEU A 101 -28.85 -2.48 8.62
CA LEU A 101 -28.06 -2.59 9.84
C LEU A 101 -26.64 -2.01 9.68
N LEU A 102 -26.00 -2.24 8.54
CA LEU A 102 -24.66 -1.75 8.23
C LEU A 102 -24.65 -0.32 7.70
N LYS A 103 -25.80 0.30 7.46
CA LYS A 103 -25.96 1.62 6.82
C LYS A 103 -25.26 1.69 5.45
N MET A 104 -25.33 0.59 4.70
CA MET A 104 -24.80 0.43 3.35
C MET A 104 -25.92 0.41 2.32
N LYS A 105 -25.59 0.60 1.06
CA LYS A 105 -26.55 0.39 -0.03
C LYS A 105 -26.64 -1.11 -0.34
N PRO A 106 -27.84 -1.67 -0.57
CA PRO A 106 -28.00 -3.07 -0.94
C PRO A 106 -27.16 -3.49 -2.15
N GLU A 107 -27.03 -2.58 -3.12
CA GLU A 107 -26.25 -2.80 -4.35
C GLU A 107 -24.76 -3.03 -4.06
N ASP A 108 -24.21 -2.34 -3.04
CA ASP A 108 -22.80 -2.49 -2.66
C ASP A 108 -22.52 -3.87 -2.06
N ILE A 109 -23.47 -4.41 -1.26
CA ILE A 109 -23.38 -5.77 -0.72
C ILE A 109 -23.50 -6.79 -1.85
N THR A 110 -24.51 -6.64 -2.71
CA THR A 110 -24.73 -7.54 -3.84
C THR A 110 -23.54 -7.56 -4.78
N LYS A 111 -22.93 -6.41 -5.03
CA LYS A 111 -21.70 -6.30 -5.85
C LYS A 111 -20.57 -7.09 -5.21
N LYS A 112 -20.25 -6.87 -3.92
CA LYS A 112 -19.18 -7.59 -3.22
C LYS A 112 -19.38 -9.11 -3.26
N VAL A 113 -20.63 -9.57 -3.08
CA VAL A 113 -20.94 -11.00 -3.14
C VAL A 113 -20.79 -11.56 -4.56
N ASN A 114 -21.19 -10.80 -5.59
CA ASN A 114 -21.10 -11.24 -6.97
C ASN A 114 -19.66 -11.25 -7.50
N ASP A 115 -18.83 -10.30 -7.09
CA ASP A 115 -17.42 -10.22 -7.46
C ASP A 115 -16.61 -11.43 -6.92
N HIS A 116 -17.08 -12.09 -5.84
CA HIS A 116 -16.45 -13.26 -5.20
C HIS A 116 -17.21 -14.58 -5.38
N LYS A 117 -18.01 -14.72 -6.44
CA LYS A 117 -19.02 -15.77 -6.63
C LYS A 117 -18.50 -17.21 -6.71
N TYR A 118 -17.21 -17.43 -6.92
CA TYR A 118 -16.63 -18.76 -7.17
C TYR A 118 -15.76 -19.30 -6.05
N GLY A 119 -15.69 -18.61 -4.89
CA GLY A 119 -14.93 -19.05 -3.72
C GLY A 119 -15.78 -19.74 -2.68
N TYR A 120 -15.11 -20.49 -1.80
CA TYR A 120 -15.70 -21.04 -0.55
C TYR A 120 -15.27 -20.23 0.68
N GLU A 121 -14.52 -19.15 0.46
CA GLU A 121 -13.99 -18.27 1.51
C GLU A 121 -15.06 -17.28 1.97
N PRO A 122 -15.04 -16.86 3.26
CA PRO A 122 -15.94 -15.82 3.74
C PRO A 122 -15.70 -14.52 2.96
N ILE A 123 -16.78 -13.92 2.46
CA ILE A 123 -16.74 -12.64 1.74
C ILE A 123 -16.90 -11.53 2.77
N ARG A 124 -15.86 -10.73 2.96
CA ARG A 124 -15.89 -9.59 3.88
C ARG A 124 -16.82 -8.49 3.35
N ILE A 125 -17.88 -8.19 4.11
CA ILE A 125 -18.85 -7.15 3.76
C ILE A 125 -18.49 -5.81 4.40
N ALA A 126 -18.23 -5.82 5.71
CA ALA A 126 -17.88 -4.62 6.46
C ALA A 126 -16.98 -4.98 7.64
N ASN A 127 -16.11 -4.08 8.02
CA ASN A 127 -15.24 -4.19 9.18
C ASN A 127 -15.38 -2.97 10.10
N ASP A 128 -14.76 -3.03 11.28
CA ASP A 128 -14.86 -1.99 12.32
C ASP A 128 -16.29 -1.70 12.79
N ILE A 129 -17.08 -2.76 12.92
CA ILE A 129 -18.48 -2.68 13.29
C ILE A 129 -18.61 -2.44 14.81
N SER A 130 -19.51 -1.54 15.20
CA SER A 130 -19.77 -1.26 16.61
C SER A 130 -20.47 -2.44 17.31
N MET A 131 -20.24 -2.58 18.60
CA MET A 131 -20.84 -3.65 19.40
C MET A 131 -22.38 -3.66 19.36
N ASP A 132 -23.00 -2.49 19.25
CA ASP A 132 -24.48 -2.38 19.15
C ASP A 132 -25.00 -3.05 17.86
N VAL A 133 -24.32 -2.83 16.74
CA VAL A 133 -24.68 -3.46 15.46
C VAL A 133 -24.39 -4.96 15.50
N VAL A 134 -23.27 -5.37 16.09
CA VAL A 134 -22.92 -6.78 16.31
C VAL A 134 -24.03 -7.48 17.11
N THR A 135 -24.46 -6.90 18.23
CA THR A 135 -25.53 -7.43 19.07
C THR A 135 -26.82 -7.57 18.28
N THR A 136 -27.22 -6.55 17.53
CA THR A 136 -28.41 -6.56 16.71
C THR A 136 -28.38 -7.67 15.64
N ILE A 137 -27.23 -7.88 14.97
CA ILE A 137 -27.07 -8.93 13.97
C ILE A 137 -27.16 -10.32 14.64
N GLU A 138 -26.54 -10.50 15.82
CA GLU A 138 -26.63 -11.77 16.56
C GLU A 138 -28.05 -12.08 17.04
N GLU A 139 -28.82 -11.08 17.47
CA GLU A 139 -30.25 -11.25 17.84
C GLU A 139 -31.11 -11.69 16.64
N HIS A 140 -30.76 -11.22 15.43
CA HIS A 140 -31.49 -11.57 14.19
C HIS A 140 -30.80 -12.67 13.38
N ARG A 141 -29.86 -13.40 13.98
CA ARG A 141 -29.03 -14.41 13.29
C ARG A 141 -29.81 -15.45 12.50
N HIS A 142 -31.02 -15.81 12.99
CA HIS A 142 -31.90 -16.76 12.31
C HIS A 142 -32.52 -16.22 11.00
N GLU A 143 -32.56 -14.90 10.85
CA GLU A 143 -33.06 -14.20 9.66
C GLU A 143 -31.91 -13.85 8.65
N LEU A 144 -30.67 -14.06 9.04
CA LEU A 144 -29.45 -13.73 8.26
C LEU A 144 -28.56 -14.98 8.09
N PRO A 145 -29.07 -16.01 7.41
CA PRO A 145 -28.33 -17.26 7.21
C PRO A 145 -27.07 -17.00 6.38
N GLY A 146 -25.92 -17.55 6.83
CA GLY A 146 -24.62 -17.36 6.17
C GLY A 146 -23.86 -16.11 6.57
N VAL A 147 -24.47 -15.19 7.34
CA VAL A 147 -23.74 -14.07 7.93
C VAL A 147 -22.91 -14.54 9.13
N THR A 148 -21.63 -14.24 9.15
CA THR A 148 -20.70 -14.53 10.25
C THR A 148 -20.11 -13.25 10.81
N ILE A 149 -19.79 -13.30 12.10
CA ILE A 149 -19.11 -12.21 12.81
C ILE A 149 -17.81 -12.78 13.36
N ASP A 150 -16.70 -12.20 12.93
CA ASP A 150 -15.37 -12.57 13.38
C ASP A 150 -14.66 -11.35 13.97
N VAL A 151 -13.68 -11.60 14.85
CA VAL A 151 -12.78 -10.56 15.35
C VAL A 151 -11.48 -10.66 14.58
N GLU A 152 -11.16 -9.64 13.81
CA GLU A 152 -9.95 -9.57 13.00
C GLU A 152 -9.05 -8.40 13.41
N PRO A 153 -7.73 -8.52 13.22
CA PRO A 153 -6.81 -7.41 13.45
C PRO A 153 -7.01 -6.35 12.36
N LEU A 154 -7.47 -5.17 12.75
CA LEU A 154 -7.60 -4.00 11.87
C LEU A 154 -6.39 -3.10 12.01
N ARG A 155 -5.76 -2.73 10.89
CA ARG A 155 -4.67 -1.77 10.87
C ARG A 155 -5.15 -0.42 11.36
N TYR A 156 -4.40 0.21 12.26
CA TYR A 156 -4.81 1.43 12.97
C TYR A 156 -3.67 2.44 13.06
N TYR A 157 -3.97 3.68 12.70
CA TYR A 157 -3.09 4.84 12.72
C TYR A 157 -3.59 5.80 13.79
N PRO A 158 -3.00 5.77 15.02
CA PRO A 158 -3.50 6.52 16.19
C PRO A 158 -3.52 8.03 15.99
N TYR A 159 -2.61 8.54 15.17
CA TYR A 159 -2.46 9.97 14.88
C TYR A 159 -3.14 10.40 13.59
N GLU A 160 -4.05 9.55 13.07
CA GLU A 160 -4.88 9.82 11.89
C GLU A 160 -4.06 10.20 10.66
N THR A 161 -3.93 11.51 10.37
CA THR A 161 -3.29 12.02 9.15
C THR A 161 -1.77 12.15 9.26
N MET A 162 -1.21 12.04 10.47
CA MET A 162 0.22 12.28 10.71
C MET A 162 1.09 11.36 9.84
N ALA A 163 2.05 11.94 9.14
CA ALA A 163 3.05 11.26 8.30
C ALA A 163 2.42 10.24 7.34
N SER A 164 1.21 10.52 6.83
CA SER A 164 0.42 9.56 6.06
C SER A 164 1.13 9.06 4.80
N GLN A 165 1.88 9.92 4.10
CA GLN A 165 2.65 9.52 2.92
C GLN A 165 3.88 8.68 3.29
N LEU A 166 4.48 8.92 4.47
CA LEU A 166 5.59 8.12 4.96
C LEU A 166 5.13 6.73 5.37
N PHE A 167 4.10 6.64 6.22
CA PHE A 167 3.57 5.34 6.63
C PHE A 167 2.91 4.62 5.47
N GLY A 168 2.19 5.36 4.63
CA GLY A 168 1.36 4.78 3.59
C GLY A 168 0.04 4.23 4.15
N TYR A 169 -0.57 3.34 3.39
CA TYR A 169 -1.82 2.69 3.76
C TYR A 169 -1.84 1.24 3.31
N VAL A 170 -2.80 0.50 3.83
CA VAL A 170 -3.03 -0.91 3.49
C VAL A 170 -4.33 -1.06 2.69
N GLY A 171 -4.43 -2.14 1.93
CA GLY A 171 -5.64 -2.46 1.17
C GLY A 171 -5.72 -3.95 0.85
N GLU A 172 -6.90 -4.43 0.50
CA GLU A 172 -7.11 -5.82 0.11
C GLU A 172 -6.35 -6.16 -1.17
N VAL A 173 -5.88 -7.40 -1.24
CA VAL A 173 -5.19 -7.98 -2.40
C VAL A 173 -6.12 -7.99 -3.62
N SER A 174 -5.60 -7.73 -4.82
CA SER A 174 -6.32 -7.98 -6.07
C SER A 174 -6.24 -9.46 -6.44
N GLU A 175 -7.10 -9.90 -7.37
CA GLU A 175 -7.06 -11.29 -7.87
C GLU A 175 -5.71 -11.64 -8.51
N GLU A 176 -5.13 -10.71 -9.26
CA GLU A 176 -3.82 -10.88 -9.90
C GLU A 176 -2.70 -11.03 -8.87
N GLU A 177 -2.65 -10.14 -7.87
CA GLU A 177 -1.67 -10.21 -6.77
C GLU A 177 -1.86 -11.47 -5.91
N LEU A 178 -3.10 -11.93 -5.74
CA LEU A 178 -3.40 -13.16 -5.02
C LEU A 178 -2.83 -14.39 -5.74
N GLU A 179 -2.95 -14.44 -7.07
CA GLU A 179 -2.37 -15.49 -7.88
C GLU A 179 -0.84 -15.45 -7.84
N GLU A 180 -0.23 -14.27 -7.91
CA GLU A 180 1.22 -14.10 -7.78
C GLU A 180 1.74 -14.59 -6.43
N LEU A 181 1.07 -14.23 -5.32
CA LEU A 181 1.45 -14.69 -3.98
C LEU A 181 1.34 -16.22 -3.85
N LYS A 182 0.30 -16.83 -4.41
CA LYS A 182 0.13 -18.30 -4.42
C LYS A 182 1.18 -19.01 -5.29
N GLN A 183 1.65 -18.37 -6.36
CA GLN A 183 2.73 -18.90 -7.18
C GLN A 183 4.10 -18.83 -6.48
N GLN A 184 4.36 -17.75 -5.72
CA GLN A 184 5.60 -17.59 -4.96
C GLN A 184 5.71 -18.58 -3.79
N ASP A 185 4.60 -18.82 -3.09
CA ASP A 185 4.51 -19.83 -2.02
C ASP A 185 3.17 -20.57 -2.10
N PRO A 186 3.15 -21.78 -2.71
CA PRO A 186 1.94 -22.59 -2.82
C PRO A 186 1.33 -23.04 -1.48
N ASN A 187 2.10 -22.97 -0.37
CA ASN A 187 1.62 -23.32 0.97
C ASN A 187 1.12 -22.10 1.76
N THR A 188 1.18 -20.93 1.18
CA THR A 188 0.68 -19.71 1.85
C THR A 188 -0.83 -19.75 1.96
N LEU A 189 -1.35 -19.34 3.13
CA LEU A 189 -2.78 -19.24 3.39
C LEU A 189 -3.29 -17.84 3.06
N VAL A 190 -3.02 -17.37 1.84
CA VAL A 190 -3.56 -16.08 1.37
C VAL A 190 -4.93 -16.26 0.75
N SER A 191 -5.80 -15.29 0.99
CA SER A 191 -7.19 -15.27 0.53
C SER A 191 -7.54 -13.92 -0.09
N GLY A 192 -8.70 -13.79 -0.70
CA GLY A 192 -9.20 -12.53 -1.24
C GLY A 192 -9.33 -11.38 -0.22
N GLY A 193 -9.34 -11.72 1.09
CA GLY A 193 -9.32 -10.74 2.18
C GLY A 193 -7.94 -10.40 2.74
N THR A 194 -6.86 -10.94 2.17
CA THR A 194 -5.48 -10.66 2.61
C THR A 194 -5.16 -9.17 2.41
N ILE A 195 -4.55 -8.56 3.42
CA ILE A 195 -4.23 -7.13 3.46
C ILE A 195 -2.76 -6.90 3.11
N LEU A 196 -2.51 -6.11 2.07
CA LEU A 196 -1.18 -5.72 1.60
C LEU A 196 -0.89 -4.25 1.86
N GLY A 197 0.37 -3.90 2.03
CA GLY A 197 0.84 -2.51 2.02
C GLY A 197 0.79 -1.92 0.62
N ARG A 198 0.14 -0.76 0.46
CA ARG A 198 -0.10 -0.12 -0.85
C ARG A 198 0.88 1.00 -1.18
N SER A 199 1.36 1.69 -0.17
CA SER A 199 2.32 2.80 -0.32
C SER A 199 3.20 2.95 0.91
N GLY A 200 4.19 3.83 0.84
CA GLY A 200 5.05 4.18 1.96
C GLY A 200 5.77 2.98 2.61
N LEU A 201 5.98 3.07 3.91
CA LEU A 201 6.61 2.02 4.72
C LEU A 201 5.77 0.73 4.78
N GLU A 202 4.43 0.86 4.72
CA GLU A 202 3.54 -0.31 4.65
C GLU A 202 3.85 -1.17 3.41
N LYS A 203 4.14 -0.55 2.26
CA LYS A 203 4.53 -1.25 1.03
C LYS A 203 5.97 -1.72 1.08
N LEU A 204 6.89 -0.85 1.50
CA LEU A 204 8.32 -1.17 1.53
C LEU A 204 8.63 -2.39 2.41
N TYR A 205 7.99 -2.46 3.57
CA TYR A 205 8.20 -3.53 4.55
C TYR A 205 7.03 -4.52 4.63
N ASP A 206 6.21 -4.64 3.57
CA ASP A 206 5.02 -5.50 3.60
C ASP A 206 5.35 -6.95 3.99
N SER A 207 6.40 -7.52 3.41
CA SER A 207 6.81 -8.91 3.70
C SER A 207 7.22 -9.15 5.16
N ILE A 208 7.73 -8.11 5.84
CA ILE A 208 8.15 -8.17 7.24
C ILE A 208 6.95 -7.91 8.16
N LEU A 209 6.15 -6.87 7.82
CA LEU A 209 5.04 -6.41 8.64
C LEU A 209 3.82 -7.33 8.56
N ARG A 210 3.56 -7.98 7.45
CA ARG A 210 2.33 -8.76 7.20
C ARG A 210 2.20 -9.97 8.12
N GLY A 211 3.31 -10.64 8.46
CA GLY A 211 3.29 -11.90 9.20
C GLY A 211 2.84 -13.07 8.33
N THR A 212 2.39 -14.13 8.99
CA THR A 212 1.92 -15.34 8.31
C THR A 212 0.52 -15.67 8.77
N ASP A 213 -0.42 -15.69 7.83
CA ASP A 213 -1.81 -16.03 8.10
C ASP A 213 -1.95 -17.49 8.55
N GLY A 214 -2.91 -17.72 9.43
CA GLY A 214 -3.30 -19.03 9.91
C GLY A 214 -4.62 -19.48 9.29
N GLY A 215 -5.24 -20.49 9.90
CA GLY A 215 -6.55 -20.92 9.46
C GLY A 215 -7.20 -21.85 10.47
N LYS A 216 -8.53 -21.81 10.50
CA LYS A 216 -9.36 -22.77 11.23
C LYS A 216 -9.89 -23.80 10.27
N GLN A 217 -9.66 -25.08 10.56
CA GLN A 217 -10.33 -26.15 9.85
C GLN A 217 -11.65 -26.41 10.52
N VAL A 218 -12.74 -26.07 9.85
CA VAL A 218 -14.10 -26.22 10.37
C VAL A 218 -14.84 -27.31 9.61
N GLU A 219 -15.63 -28.07 10.37
CA GLU A 219 -16.63 -28.97 9.81
C GLU A 219 -17.86 -28.18 9.44
N VAL A 220 -18.38 -28.38 8.23
CA VAL A 220 -19.57 -27.70 7.75
C VAL A 220 -20.71 -28.70 7.51
N ASP A 221 -21.96 -28.26 7.76
CA ASP A 221 -23.15 -29.02 7.42
C ASP A 221 -23.42 -29.03 5.90
N ALA A 222 -24.50 -29.70 5.50
CA ALA A 222 -24.93 -29.80 4.10
C ALA A 222 -25.29 -28.43 3.48
N THR A 223 -25.45 -27.39 4.29
CA THR A 223 -25.72 -26.00 3.86
C THR A 223 -24.47 -25.13 3.87
N GLY A 224 -23.31 -25.72 4.25
CA GLY A 224 -22.04 -25.01 4.33
C GLY A 224 -21.83 -24.20 5.61
N ARG A 225 -22.68 -24.39 6.65
CA ARG A 225 -22.54 -23.70 7.93
C ARG A 225 -21.51 -24.40 8.81
N PRO A 226 -20.58 -23.68 9.45
CA PRO A 226 -19.65 -24.24 10.42
C PRO A 226 -20.40 -24.84 11.61
N VAL A 227 -20.14 -26.11 11.91
CA VAL A 227 -20.75 -26.87 13.04
C VAL A 227 -19.73 -27.14 14.15
N ALA A 228 -18.47 -27.35 13.80
CA ALA A 228 -17.39 -27.63 14.74
C ALA A 228 -16.04 -27.17 14.20
N GLU A 229 -15.16 -26.73 15.08
CA GLU A 229 -13.73 -26.52 14.76
C GLU A 229 -12.99 -27.83 15.01
N VAL A 230 -12.27 -28.30 13.98
CA VAL A 230 -11.55 -29.61 14.00
C VAL A 230 -10.08 -29.41 14.25
N ASP A 231 -9.48 -28.37 13.63
CA ASP A 231 -8.06 -28.07 13.76
C ASP A 231 -7.82 -26.57 13.58
N ARG A 232 -6.67 -26.08 14.06
CA ARG A 232 -6.27 -24.67 13.97
C ARG A 232 -4.78 -24.52 13.66
N LYS A 233 -4.47 -23.88 12.55
CA LYS A 233 -3.15 -23.35 12.28
C LYS A 233 -3.05 -21.93 12.83
N HIS A 234 -2.21 -21.71 13.83
CA HIS A 234 -2.06 -20.40 14.44
C HIS A 234 -1.43 -19.38 13.48
N THR A 235 -1.85 -18.13 13.61
CA THR A 235 -1.23 -16.99 12.92
C THR A 235 0.13 -16.68 13.56
N VAL A 236 1.07 -16.20 12.75
CA VAL A 236 2.34 -15.63 13.24
C VAL A 236 2.32 -14.13 12.96
N PRO A 237 2.25 -13.28 14.00
CA PRO A 237 2.27 -11.83 13.80
C PRO A 237 3.50 -11.36 13.04
N GLY A 238 3.36 -10.27 12.29
CA GLY A 238 4.47 -9.62 11.62
C GLY A 238 5.49 -9.04 12.60
N ALA A 239 6.72 -8.86 12.13
CA ALA A 239 7.78 -8.26 12.93
C ALA A 239 7.53 -6.75 13.11
N ASN A 240 7.88 -6.25 14.29
CA ASN A 240 7.80 -4.83 14.59
C ASN A 240 9.00 -4.09 14.00
N ILE A 241 8.81 -2.82 13.63
CA ILE A 241 9.88 -1.95 13.16
C ILE A 241 9.98 -0.71 14.06
N HIS A 242 11.21 -0.25 14.30
CA HIS A 242 11.50 0.98 15.01
C HIS A 242 12.05 2.00 14.01
N LEU A 243 11.37 3.13 13.93
CA LEU A 243 11.74 4.23 13.04
C LEU A 243 12.63 5.23 13.79
N THR A 244 13.36 6.03 13.04
CA THR A 244 14.13 7.15 13.56
C THR A 244 13.26 8.39 13.85
N ILE A 245 12.02 8.39 13.40
CA ILE A 245 11.04 9.47 13.60
C ILE A 245 10.83 9.73 15.10
N ASP A 246 10.82 11.00 15.46
CA ASP A 246 10.37 11.48 16.78
C ASP A 246 8.96 12.04 16.63
N VAL A 247 8.00 11.40 17.30
CA VAL A 247 6.57 11.75 17.15
C VAL A 247 6.28 13.19 17.56
N ASN A 248 7.01 13.74 18.55
CA ASN A 248 6.78 15.10 19.00
C ASN A 248 7.33 16.11 18.00
N LEU A 249 8.51 15.85 17.44
CA LEU A 249 9.09 16.68 16.39
C LEU A 249 8.23 16.62 15.12
N GLN A 250 7.73 15.44 14.75
CA GLN A 250 6.84 15.27 13.61
C GLN A 250 5.56 16.12 13.76
N LYS A 251 4.90 16.05 14.92
CA LYS A 251 3.71 16.87 15.23
C LYS A 251 4.00 18.37 15.14
N ALA A 252 5.11 18.80 15.73
CA ALA A 252 5.49 20.22 15.70
C ALA A 252 5.76 20.71 14.28
N ALA A 253 6.42 19.88 13.46
CA ALA A 253 6.69 20.21 12.06
C ALA A 253 5.40 20.26 11.21
N GLU A 254 4.48 19.31 11.40
CA GLU A 254 3.17 19.32 10.69
C GLU A 254 2.32 20.55 11.09
N GLU A 255 2.27 20.87 12.36
CA GLU A 255 1.56 22.06 12.86
C GLU A 255 2.16 23.34 12.27
N ALA A 256 3.49 23.44 12.24
CA ALA A 256 4.18 24.59 11.64
C ALA A 256 3.86 24.72 10.15
N VAL A 257 3.90 23.61 9.39
CA VAL A 257 3.52 23.58 7.96
C VAL A 257 2.08 24.00 7.77
N LYS A 258 1.15 23.45 8.53
CA LYS A 258 -0.28 23.76 8.45
C LYS A 258 -0.52 25.25 8.72
N ASN A 259 0.10 25.80 9.76
CA ASN A 259 -0.03 27.20 10.12
C ASN A 259 0.53 28.12 9.01
N GLN A 260 1.70 27.78 8.46
CA GLN A 260 2.31 28.54 7.37
C GLN A 260 1.46 28.52 6.10
N LEU A 261 0.97 27.34 5.69
CA LEU A 261 0.09 27.21 4.52
C LEU A 261 -1.19 28.02 4.68
N ASN A 262 -1.80 28.01 5.87
CA ASN A 262 -2.99 28.80 6.16
C ASN A 262 -2.70 30.30 6.12
N GLN A 263 -1.56 30.74 6.65
CA GLN A 263 -1.14 32.14 6.59
C GLN A 263 -0.92 32.63 5.16
N LEU A 264 -0.22 31.83 4.33
CA LEU A 264 0.00 32.17 2.93
C LEU A 264 -1.32 32.28 2.15
N ARG A 265 -2.22 31.33 2.35
CA ARG A 265 -3.56 31.35 1.71
C ARG A 265 -4.39 32.56 2.16
N ALA A 266 -4.30 32.93 3.43
CA ALA A 266 -4.98 34.13 3.94
C ALA A 266 -4.42 35.43 3.32
N GLN A 267 -3.16 35.41 2.87
CA GLN A 267 -2.54 36.53 2.11
C GLN A 267 -2.83 36.46 0.61
N GLY A 268 -3.68 35.51 0.15
CA GLY A 268 -4.01 35.36 -1.27
C GLY A 268 -2.94 34.63 -2.09
N ILE A 269 -1.92 34.06 -1.42
CA ILE A 269 -0.87 33.25 -2.08
C ILE A 269 -1.41 31.83 -2.28
N PRO A 270 -1.43 31.29 -3.51
CA PRO A 270 -2.00 29.98 -3.81
C PRO A 270 -1.04 28.83 -3.40
N ALA A 271 -0.75 28.75 -2.09
CA ALA A 271 0.09 27.70 -1.55
C ALA A 271 -0.64 26.34 -1.57
N GLN A 272 -0.20 25.43 -2.43
CA GLN A 272 -0.85 24.14 -2.67
C GLN A 272 -0.35 23.03 -1.73
N GLY A 273 0.92 23.05 -1.36
CA GLY A 273 1.54 22.04 -0.51
C GLY A 273 2.87 22.50 0.08
N ALA A 274 3.43 21.64 0.90
CA ALA A 274 4.75 21.85 1.49
C ALA A 274 5.41 20.49 1.80
N ALA A 275 6.74 20.50 1.89
CA ALA A 275 7.56 19.39 2.33
C ALA A 275 8.59 19.86 3.36
N VAL A 276 8.78 19.07 4.42
CA VAL A 276 9.79 19.33 5.47
C VAL A 276 10.48 18.04 5.84
N VAL A 277 11.79 18.09 5.96
CA VAL A 277 12.62 17.01 6.51
C VAL A 277 13.48 17.57 7.64
N ALA A 278 13.46 16.88 8.77
CA ALA A 278 14.43 17.11 9.84
C ALA A 278 15.33 15.88 9.97
N MET A 279 16.62 16.08 9.80
CA MET A 279 17.62 15.01 9.80
C MET A 279 18.73 15.32 10.81
N ASP A 280 19.21 14.31 11.50
CA ASP A 280 20.44 14.38 12.28
C ASP A 280 21.64 14.31 11.31
N PRO A 281 22.45 15.37 11.18
CA PRO A 281 23.53 15.41 10.20
C PRO A 281 24.69 14.46 10.54
N ASN A 282 24.77 13.96 11.78
CA ASN A 282 25.83 13.05 12.21
C ASN A 282 25.53 11.59 11.88
N THR A 283 24.25 11.22 11.85
CA THR A 283 23.81 9.83 11.68
C THR A 283 23.04 9.58 10.41
N GLY A 284 22.53 10.65 9.76
CA GLY A 284 21.58 10.56 8.65
C GLY A 284 20.17 10.16 9.08
N ALA A 285 19.92 10.02 10.39
CA ALA A 285 18.60 9.63 10.87
C ALA A 285 17.54 10.70 10.60
N ILE A 286 16.45 10.31 9.94
CA ILE A 286 15.30 11.18 9.69
C ILE A 286 14.43 11.23 10.93
N LEU A 287 14.34 12.41 11.54
CA LEU A 287 13.61 12.66 12.78
C LEU A 287 12.17 13.11 12.54
N ALA A 288 11.93 13.81 11.44
CA ALA A 288 10.60 14.16 10.96
C ALA A 288 10.57 14.24 9.43
N MET A 289 9.45 13.84 8.84
CA MET A 289 9.19 13.90 7.41
C MET A 289 7.74 14.31 7.18
N VAL A 290 7.53 15.54 6.69
CA VAL A 290 6.20 16.12 6.47
C VAL A 290 5.98 16.33 4.98
N SER A 291 4.84 15.86 4.50
CA SER A 291 4.34 16.13 3.16
C SER A 291 2.88 16.59 3.26
N ALA A 292 2.58 17.81 2.88
CA ALA A 292 1.23 18.37 2.96
C ALA A 292 0.64 18.61 1.54
N PRO A 293 -0.68 18.44 1.35
CA PRO A 293 -1.66 17.99 2.35
C PRO A 293 -1.56 16.49 2.64
N GLU A 294 -1.96 16.12 3.84
CA GLU A 294 -2.02 14.75 4.33
C GLU A 294 -3.38 14.11 3.98
N PHE A 295 -3.46 12.78 4.14
CA PHE A 295 -4.72 12.03 4.07
C PHE A 295 -4.87 11.12 5.29
N ASN A 296 -6.08 10.59 5.55
CA ASN A 296 -6.29 9.68 6.68
C ASN A 296 -6.19 8.21 6.22
N PRO A 297 -5.08 7.49 6.52
CA PRO A 297 -4.91 6.10 6.13
C PRO A 297 -5.90 5.13 6.80
N ASN A 298 -6.54 5.51 7.92
CA ASN A 298 -7.61 4.72 8.53
C ASN A 298 -8.84 4.55 7.61
N TRP A 299 -9.04 5.43 6.62
CA TRP A 299 -10.12 5.25 5.65
C TRP A 299 -9.93 3.98 4.82
N PHE A 300 -8.67 3.68 4.46
CA PHE A 300 -8.33 2.49 3.68
C PHE A 300 -8.46 1.21 4.50
N SER A 301 -7.98 1.23 5.75
CA SER A 301 -8.09 0.08 6.66
C SER A 301 -9.55 -0.34 6.90
N LYS A 302 -10.47 0.63 6.93
CA LYS A 302 -11.91 0.41 7.14
C LYS A 302 -12.69 0.11 5.86
N GLY A 303 -12.04 0.19 4.71
CA GLY A 303 -12.69 0.16 3.39
C GLY A 303 -13.12 1.55 2.95
N ILE A 304 -12.29 2.19 2.13
CA ILE A 304 -12.54 3.54 1.63
C ILE A 304 -13.81 3.60 0.78
N THR A 305 -14.64 4.60 1.03
CA THR A 305 -15.84 4.85 0.22
C THR A 305 -15.46 5.51 -1.12
N THR A 306 -16.30 5.33 -2.15
CA THR A 306 -16.13 5.99 -3.45
C THR A 306 -16.04 7.52 -3.31
N ALA A 307 -16.80 8.11 -2.39
CA ALA A 307 -16.77 9.55 -2.14
C ALA A 307 -15.42 10.01 -1.57
N GLN A 308 -14.88 9.30 -0.58
CA GLN A 308 -13.56 9.56 0.01
C GLN A 308 -12.44 9.37 -1.01
N TRP A 309 -12.50 8.29 -1.80
CA TRP A 309 -11.55 8.04 -2.87
C TRP A 309 -11.54 9.18 -3.89
N ASN A 310 -12.72 9.58 -4.39
CA ASN A 310 -12.84 10.68 -5.34
C ASN A 310 -12.37 12.00 -4.75
N GLN A 311 -12.61 12.27 -3.47
CA GLN A 311 -12.10 13.44 -2.78
C GLN A 311 -10.59 13.52 -2.82
N LEU A 312 -9.90 12.41 -2.51
CA LEU A 312 -8.43 12.36 -2.49
C LEU A 312 -7.84 12.35 -3.90
N ASN A 313 -8.41 11.54 -4.79
CA ASN A 313 -7.86 11.33 -6.13
C ASN A 313 -8.03 12.55 -7.06
N ASN A 314 -9.08 13.35 -6.85
CA ASN A 314 -9.36 14.55 -7.64
C ASN A 314 -8.84 15.84 -6.97
N ASP A 315 -8.19 15.73 -5.81
CA ASP A 315 -7.59 16.90 -5.15
C ASP A 315 -6.37 17.39 -5.95
N LYS A 316 -6.43 18.62 -6.42
CA LYS A 316 -5.36 19.28 -7.19
C LYS A 316 -4.05 19.44 -6.42
N ASN A 317 -4.08 19.29 -5.11
CA ASN A 317 -2.91 19.37 -4.24
C ASN A 317 -2.22 18.01 -4.05
N HIS A 318 -2.73 16.95 -4.69
CA HIS A 318 -2.14 15.60 -4.72
C HIS A 318 -1.73 15.07 -3.34
N PRO A 319 -2.70 14.75 -2.44
CA PRO A 319 -2.39 14.31 -1.09
C PRO A 319 -1.68 12.95 -1.02
N PHE A 320 -1.74 12.13 -2.08
CA PHE A 320 -1.04 10.85 -2.13
C PHE A 320 0.46 10.99 -2.39
N ASP A 321 0.89 12.11 -3.00
CA ASP A 321 2.28 12.30 -3.35
C ASP A 321 3.12 12.61 -2.10
N ASN A 322 4.16 11.81 -1.88
CA ASN A 322 5.16 12.15 -0.89
C ASN A 322 6.13 13.20 -1.46
N LYS A 323 5.76 14.46 -1.29
CA LYS A 323 6.49 15.61 -1.83
C LYS A 323 7.93 15.72 -1.32
N VAL A 324 8.24 15.02 -0.22
CA VAL A 324 9.61 14.99 0.33
C VAL A 324 10.56 14.23 -0.59
N ILE A 325 10.07 13.12 -1.19
CA ILE A 325 10.91 12.21 -1.98
C ILE A 325 10.62 12.28 -3.48
N SER A 326 9.44 12.78 -3.88
CA SER A 326 9.04 12.87 -5.28
C SER A 326 8.97 14.32 -5.80
N GLY A 327 9.02 15.31 -4.92
CA GLY A 327 8.97 16.71 -5.30
C GLY A 327 10.31 17.19 -5.84
N GLU A 328 10.31 17.73 -7.06
CA GLU A 328 11.47 18.33 -7.70
C GLU A 328 11.25 19.84 -7.74
N TYR A 329 12.04 20.58 -6.96
CA TYR A 329 11.93 22.01 -6.80
C TYR A 329 13.22 22.70 -7.15
N PRO A 330 13.18 23.90 -7.81
CA PRO A 330 14.38 24.70 -8.01
C PRO A 330 14.99 25.08 -6.65
N PRO A 331 16.26 24.77 -6.39
CA PRO A 331 16.87 24.99 -5.08
C PRO A 331 17.04 26.49 -4.77
N GLY A 332 17.24 27.32 -5.79
CA GLY A 332 17.58 28.72 -5.59
C GLY A 332 18.88 28.91 -4.83
N SER A 333 18.97 29.97 -4.01
CA SER A 333 20.19 30.36 -3.28
C SER A 333 20.86 29.28 -2.39
N PRO A 334 20.22 28.22 -1.88
CA PRO A 334 20.91 27.10 -1.29
C PRO A 334 21.94 26.45 -2.22
N PHE A 335 21.75 26.48 -3.54
CA PHE A 335 22.70 25.95 -4.52
C PHE A 335 24.04 26.72 -4.53
N LYS A 336 24.05 27.97 -4.06
CA LYS A 336 25.29 28.77 -3.92
C LYS A 336 26.35 28.12 -3.03
N ILE A 337 25.95 27.23 -2.12
CA ILE A 337 26.87 26.43 -1.31
C ILE A 337 27.70 25.51 -2.25
N ILE A 338 27.04 24.87 -3.22
CA ILE A 338 27.71 23.98 -4.19
C ILE A 338 28.62 24.81 -5.12
N THR A 339 28.06 25.88 -5.70
CA THR A 339 28.82 26.80 -6.56
C THR A 339 30.02 27.39 -5.85
N GLY A 340 29.84 27.82 -4.60
CA GLY A 340 30.91 28.38 -3.77
C GLY A 340 32.00 27.35 -3.43
N THR A 341 31.57 26.12 -3.09
CA THR A 341 32.52 25.01 -2.85
C THR A 341 33.34 24.72 -4.09
N ALA A 342 32.75 24.63 -5.26
CA ALA A 342 33.42 24.44 -6.53
C ALA A 342 34.43 25.56 -6.82
N ALA A 343 34.00 26.81 -6.61
CA ALA A 343 34.86 27.99 -6.88
C ALA A 343 36.07 28.03 -5.96
N LEU A 344 35.91 27.73 -4.69
CA LEU A 344 37.03 27.71 -3.71
C LEU A 344 37.98 26.54 -3.94
N ASP A 345 37.44 25.32 -4.10
CA ASP A 345 38.25 24.11 -4.26
C ASP A 345 39.07 24.14 -5.58
N LEU A 346 38.46 24.60 -6.66
CA LEU A 346 39.12 24.80 -7.95
C LEU A 346 40.01 26.06 -7.98
N LYS A 347 40.14 26.78 -6.86
CA LYS A 347 40.94 28.00 -6.74
C LYS A 347 40.58 29.08 -7.77
N LYS A 348 39.29 29.16 -8.13
CA LYS A 348 38.75 30.20 -9.03
C LYS A 348 38.52 31.51 -8.30
N VAL A 349 38.49 31.48 -6.98
CA VAL A 349 38.37 32.61 -6.06
C VAL A 349 39.07 32.28 -4.76
N THR A 350 39.53 33.31 -4.02
CA THR A 350 39.97 33.17 -2.63
C THR A 350 38.91 33.80 -1.71
N PRO A 351 38.82 33.40 -0.43
CA PRO A 351 37.85 33.96 0.51
C PRO A 351 37.97 35.49 0.69
N GLU A 352 39.17 36.04 0.47
CA GLU A 352 39.52 37.45 0.63
C GLU A 352 39.32 38.27 -0.65
N GLU A 353 39.23 37.62 -1.83
CA GLU A 353 39.07 38.31 -3.10
C GLU A 353 37.79 39.18 -3.11
N MET A 354 38.00 40.43 -3.45
CA MET A 354 36.92 41.41 -3.51
C MET A 354 36.38 41.52 -4.94
N ILE A 355 35.09 41.31 -5.12
CA ILE A 355 34.37 41.52 -6.39
C ILE A 355 33.36 42.64 -6.18
N PHE A 356 33.27 43.53 -7.19
CA PHE A 356 32.34 44.67 -7.15
C PHE A 356 30.98 44.29 -7.73
N ASP A 357 29.96 44.35 -6.89
CA ASP A 357 28.57 44.27 -7.32
C ASP A 357 27.98 45.65 -7.58
N SER A 358 27.63 45.92 -8.82
CA SER A 358 26.94 47.14 -9.24
C SER A 358 25.40 46.99 -9.29
N GLY A 359 24.84 45.87 -8.77
CA GLY A 359 23.45 45.49 -8.91
C GLY A 359 23.16 44.67 -10.18
N LYS A 360 24.15 44.60 -11.11
CA LYS A 360 24.04 43.90 -12.38
C LYS A 360 25.38 43.25 -12.73
N HIS A 361 25.35 42.03 -13.30
CA HIS A 361 26.56 41.37 -13.77
C HIS A 361 27.13 42.04 -15.03
N TRP A 362 28.46 42.18 -15.11
CA TRP A 362 29.11 42.94 -16.14
C TRP A 362 28.98 42.36 -17.55
N LEU A 363 28.86 41.02 -17.66
CA LEU A 363 28.81 40.31 -18.94
C LEU A 363 27.38 40.04 -19.44
N ILE A 364 26.41 39.90 -18.54
CA ILE A 364 25.03 39.50 -18.87
C ILE A 364 24.03 40.43 -18.16
N ASP A 365 22.80 40.48 -18.69
CA ASP A 365 21.70 41.27 -18.07
C ASP A 365 21.03 40.47 -16.94
N LYS A 366 21.83 40.07 -15.93
CA LYS A 366 21.34 39.38 -14.73
C LYS A 366 21.67 40.25 -13.51
N ARG A 367 20.72 40.24 -12.53
CA ARG A 367 20.70 41.16 -11.40
C ARG A 367 20.43 40.44 -10.10
N ASN A 368 20.72 41.12 -8.99
CA ASN A 368 20.19 40.73 -7.69
C ASN A 368 18.67 40.73 -7.68
N ALA A 369 18.03 39.91 -6.83
CA ALA A 369 16.58 39.74 -6.80
C ALA A 369 15.80 41.04 -6.64
N GLU A 370 16.31 41.99 -5.85
CA GLU A 370 15.71 43.30 -5.62
C GLU A 370 16.40 44.41 -6.40
N GLY A 371 17.39 44.08 -7.27
CA GLY A 371 18.15 45.04 -8.04
C GLY A 371 19.13 45.89 -7.22
N GLU A 372 19.39 45.51 -5.97
CA GLU A 372 20.33 46.18 -5.08
C GLU A 372 21.79 46.08 -5.58
N ALA A 373 22.53 47.15 -5.42
CA ALA A 373 23.97 47.16 -5.61
C ALA A 373 24.69 47.06 -4.25
N LEU A 374 25.36 45.99 -3.97
CA LEU A 374 25.97 45.70 -2.67
C LEU A 374 27.44 46.17 -2.55
N GLY A 375 28.01 46.65 -3.66
CA GLY A 375 29.36 47.21 -3.71
C GLY A 375 30.44 46.13 -3.62
N TRP A 376 31.58 46.44 -2.95
CA TRP A 376 32.66 45.46 -2.81
C TRP A 376 32.33 44.36 -1.80
N LEU A 377 32.36 43.14 -2.24
CA LEU A 377 32.07 41.91 -1.46
C LEU A 377 33.21 40.90 -1.60
N ASN A 378 33.59 40.31 -0.47
CA ASN A 378 34.37 39.07 -0.46
C ASN A 378 33.41 37.86 -0.42
N PHE A 379 33.97 36.66 -0.53
CA PHE A 379 33.15 35.42 -0.56
C PHE A 379 32.19 35.30 0.61
N ASN A 380 32.69 35.47 1.83
CA ASN A 380 31.85 35.32 3.05
C ASN A 380 30.69 36.31 3.08
N ARG A 381 30.95 37.56 2.69
CA ARG A 381 29.93 38.60 2.67
C ARG A 381 28.90 38.37 1.55
N ALA A 382 29.39 37.93 0.38
CA ALA A 382 28.50 37.59 -0.74
C ALA A 382 27.58 36.42 -0.42
N LEU A 383 28.09 35.38 0.23
CA LEU A 383 27.26 34.25 0.67
C LEU A 383 26.24 34.67 1.75
N ALA A 384 26.69 35.44 2.77
CA ALA A 384 25.83 35.95 3.83
C ALA A 384 24.72 36.88 3.35
N LYS A 385 24.98 37.65 2.29
CA LYS A 385 23.99 38.54 1.64
C LYS A 385 23.20 37.86 0.53
N SER A 386 23.54 36.62 0.20
CA SER A 386 22.92 35.87 -0.91
C SER A 386 23.05 36.62 -2.25
N ASP A 387 24.18 37.27 -2.50
CA ASP A 387 24.44 38.08 -3.68
C ASP A 387 24.43 37.23 -4.95
N ASN A 388 23.51 37.53 -5.88
CA ASN A 388 23.41 36.78 -7.13
C ASN A 388 24.54 37.17 -8.09
N VAL A 389 24.89 38.45 -8.16
CA VAL A 389 25.94 38.98 -9.09
C VAL A 389 27.28 38.31 -8.80
N TYR A 390 27.64 38.20 -7.52
CA TYR A 390 28.85 37.49 -7.12
C TYR A 390 28.81 36.00 -7.56
N PHE A 391 27.69 35.30 -7.35
CA PHE A 391 27.58 33.89 -7.69
C PHE A 391 27.40 33.64 -9.19
N TYR A 392 26.86 34.58 -9.97
CA TYR A 392 26.96 34.56 -11.43
C TYR A 392 28.42 34.56 -11.89
N GLU A 393 29.25 35.44 -11.31
CA GLU A 393 30.68 35.46 -11.61
C GLU A 393 31.35 34.15 -11.20
N MET A 394 30.97 33.53 -10.07
CA MET A 394 31.50 32.22 -9.70
C MET A 394 31.09 31.16 -10.73
N GLY A 395 29.84 31.13 -11.17
CA GLY A 395 29.37 30.23 -12.23
C GLY A 395 30.15 30.39 -13.53
N ASN A 396 30.41 31.64 -13.92
CA ASN A 396 31.25 31.97 -15.09
C ASN A 396 32.67 31.40 -14.97
N ARG A 397 33.29 31.54 -13.81
CA ARG A 397 34.69 31.06 -13.57
C ARG A 397 34.77 29.56 -13.42
N VAL A 398 33.77 28.93 -12.84
CA VAL A 398 33.73 27.47 -12.60
C VAL A 398 33.36 26.72 -13.88
N GLY A 399 32.38 27.23 -14.62
CA GLY A 399 31.82 26.59 -15.81
C GLY A 399 30.86 25.44 -15.49
N ILE A 400 29.92 25.15 -16.41
CA ILE A 400 28.83 24.21 -16.19
C ILE A 400 29.30 22.77 -15.94
N GLU A 401 30.34 22.32 -16.61
CA GLU A 401 30.87 20.95 -16.42
C GLU A 401 31.38 20.71 -14.98
N ASN A 402 32.01 21.73 -14.38
CA ASN A 402 32.44 21.62 -12.99
C ASN A 402 31.26 21.81 -12.02
N LEU A 403 30.32 22.68 -12.32
CA LEU A 403 29.09 22.80 -11.50
C LEU A 403 28.34 21.48 -11.45
N ASP A 404 28.15 20.82 -12.58
CA ASP A 404 27.52 19.50 -12.68
C ASP A 404 28.28 18.45 -11.85
N LYS A 405 29.58 18.39 -12.00
CA LYS A 405 30.45 17.49 -11.22
C LYS A 405 30.34 17.71 -9.71
N TYR A 406 30.38 18.97 -9.27
CA TYR A 406 30.29 19.29 -7.84
C TYR A 406 28.86 19.05 -7.33
N ALA A 407 27.82 19.31 -8.13
CA ALA A 407 26.45 18.96 -7.78
C ALA A 407 26.30 17.45 -7.54
N ALA A 408 26.90 16.62 -8.39
CA ALA A 408 26.94 15.16 -8.20
C ALA A 408 27.66 14.76 -6.90
N TYR A 409 28.73 15.45 -6.49
CA TYR A 409 29.39 15.18 -5.20
C TYR A 409 28.49 15.48 -3.99
N PHE A 410 27.51 16.37 -4.14
CA PHE A 410 26.48 16.64 -3.14
C PHE A 410 25.25 15.75 -3.30
N GLY A 411 25.24 14.78 -4.23
CA GLY A 411 24.15 13.84 -4.47
C GLY A 411 23.00 14.41 -5.31
N ILE A 412 23.18 15.57 -5.96
CA ILE A 412 22.15 16.13 -6.84
C ILE A 412 22.07 15.28 -8.12
N GLY A 413 20.88 14.89 -8.51
CA GLY A 413 20.63 14.03 -9.68
C GLY A 413 20.66 12.53 -9.39
N GLU A 414 20.86 12.13 -8.13
CA GLU A 414 20.90 10.73 -7.70
C GLU A 414 19.87 10.43 -6.61
N LYS A 415 19.46 9.17 -6.50
CA LYS A 415 18.60 8.72 -5.39
C LYS A 415 19.39 8.67 -4.09
N THR A 416 18.71 8.95 -2.98
CA THR A 416 19.32 8.98 -1.64
C THR A 416 19.43 7.60 -0.99
N ASP A 417 18.96 6.54 -1.65
CA ASP A 417 18.84 5.17 -1.12
C ASP A 417 17.90 5.04 0.10
N ILE A 418 16.97 5.99 0.26
CA ILE A 418 15.93 5.88 1.29
C ILE A 418 15.01 4.69 1.03
N ASN A 419 15.01 4.14 -0.18
CA ASN A 419 14.25 2.99 -0.65
C ASN A 419 12.71 3.13 -0.56
N LEU A 420 12.19 4.30 -0.21
CA LEU A 420 10.75 4.55 -0.25
C LEU A 420 10.25 4.53 -1.70
N PRO A 421 9.10 3.90 -1.96
CA PRO A 421 8.52 3.87 -3.31
C PRO A 421 8.23 5.27 -3.84
N GLY A 422 8.65 5.54 -5.07
CA GLY A 422 8.37 6.82 -5.74
C GLY A 422 9.40 7.91 -5.50
N GLU A 423 10.59 7.59 -4.97
CA GLU A 423 11.70 8.55 -4.88
C GLU A 423 12.13 9.01 -6.27
N ALA A 424 12.18 10.34 -6.48
CA ALA A 424 12.76 10.99 -7.64
C ALA A 424 14.27 11.22 -7.42
N SER A 425 15.08 11.11 -8.48
CA SER A 425 16.51 11.38 -8.40
C SER A 425 16.84 12.87 -8.45
N GLY A 426 15.88 13.70 -8.85
CA GLY A 426 16.12 15.09 -9.17
C GLY A 426 16.79 15.28 -10.53
N ILE A 427 16.96 16.55 -10.92
CA ILE A 427 17.52 16.93 -12.20
C ILE A 427 18.62 17.97 -11.96
N MET A 428 19.85 17.66 -12.40
CA MET A 428 20.88 18.67 -12.55
C MET A 428 20.82 19.27 -13.96
N ALA A 429 20.69 20.60 -14.04
CA ALA A 429 20.74 21.32 -15.31
C ALA A 429 22.15 21.20 -15.91
N SER A 430 22.29 20.46 -17.03
CA SER A 430 23.56 20.23 -17.70
C SER A 430 23.42 20.24 -19.23
N PRO A 431 24.50 20.44 -19.97
CA PRO A 431 24.49 20.34 -21.44
C PRO A 431 23.96 18.98 -21.94
N GLU A 432 24.30 17.90 -21.25
CA GLU A 432 23.84 16.55 -21.59
C GLU A 432 22.32 16.41 -21.39
N TYR A 433 21.82 16.84 -20.24
CA TYR A 433 20.39 16.83 -19.95
C TYR A 433 19.61 17.66 -20.97
N LYS A 434 20.08 18.89 -21.26
CA LYS A 434 19.39 19.78 -22.22
C LYS A 434 19.32 19.17 -23.62
N ARG A 435 20.43 18.60 -24.11
CA ARG A 435 20.48 17.94 -25.41
C ARG A 435 19.55 16.72 -25.47
N LYS A 436 19.53 15.93 -24.40
CA LYS A 436 18.69 14.72 -24.31
C LYS A 436 17.19 15.01 -24.27
N VAL A 437 16.77 16.07 -23.56
CA VAL A 437 15.35 16.35 -23.28
C VAL A 437 14.77 17.34 -24.29
N TYR A 438 15.55 18.36 -24.67
CA TYR A 438 15.08 19.47 -25.51
C TYR A 438 15.67 19.47 -26.92
N ASP A 439 16.69 18.63 -27.21
CA ASP A 439 17.46 18.62 -28.46
C ASP A 439 18.10 19.97 -28.78
N GLU A 440 18.58 20.66 -27.76
CA GLU A 440 19.16 22.00 -27.85
C GLU A 440 20.58 22.03 -27.28
N ASP A 441 21.40 22.92 -27.81
CA ASP A 441 22.74 23.21 -27.27
C ASP A 441 22.64 24.08 -26.00
N TRP A 442 23.68 23.98 -25.17
CA TRP A 442 23.84 24.77 -23.97
C TRP A 442 24.40 26.16 -24.27
N TYR A 443 23.79 27.19 -23.71
CA TYR A 443 24.27 28.57 -23.86
C TYR A 443 24.88 29.08 -22.56
N LEU A 444 25.87 29.99 -22.68
CA LEU A 444 26.58 30.53 -21.52
C LEU A 444 25.63 31.15 -20.47
N GLY A 445 24.56 31.79 -20.91
CA GLY A 445 23.54 32.37 -20.04
C GLY A 445 22.91 31.37 -19.06
N GLU A 446 22.78 30.10 -19.47
CA GLU A 446 22.23 29.04 -18.64
C GLU A 446 23.17 28.60 -17.51
N THR A 447 24.53 28.72 -17.76
CA THR A 447 25.50 28.47 -16.69
C THR A 447 25.37 29.44 -15.53
N PHE A 448 24.99 30.69 -15.80
CA PHE A 448 24.74 31.69 -14.76
C PHE A 448 23.49 31.35 -13.95
N ASP A 449 22.42 30.86 -14.61
CA ASP A 449 21.20 30.42 -13.91
C ASP A 449 21.45 29.17 -13.08
N ALA A 450 22.24 28.23 -13.60
CA ALA A 450 22.60 27.00 -12.91
C ALA A 450 23.53 27.23 -11.69
N ALA A 451 24.08 28.43 -11.53
CA ALA A 451 25.00 28.72 -10.43
C ALA A 451 24.33 29.26 -9.16
N ILE A 452 23.03 29.57 -9.20
CA ILE A 452 22.30 30.21 -8.07
C ILE A 452 21.00 29.51 -7.74
#